data_390446126027564e5c1b3560f2a7854d
#
_entry.id   390446126027564e5c1b3560f2a7854d
#
_cell.length_a   1.000
_cell.length_b   1.000
_cell.length_c   1.000
_cell.angle_alpha   90.00
_cell.angle_beta   90.00
_cell.angle_gamma   90.00
#
_symmetry.space_group_name_H-M   'P 1'
#
loop_
_entity.id
_entity.type
_entity.pdbx_description
1 polymer ?
#
loop_
_entity_poly.entity_id
_entity_poly.type
_entity_poly.pdbx_seq_one_letter_code
_entity_poly.pdbx_strand_id
1 'polypeptide(L)'
;MRHVTLIQLFNHPITQKFVKRSGMAHAIACAFHAYKLSKKYNVNPDLATKAAFLHDIGHYTWYRNGKWDYNLYKQNDIHAIKGAERAHKLLIRLGEHPKSAKEIALAILLHTDSYLPQGELHLNPLQQVVALADEADEEPSGEHHYRTISDERARKMLAELDELVALALSQTT
;
A
#
# COMPACT_ATOMS: atom_id res chain seq x y z
N MET A 1 8.47 -8.22 -17.38
CA MET A 1 7.62 -9.39 -16.99
C MET A 1 7.07 -9.16 -15.60
N ARG A 2 5.77 -9.38 -15.41
CA ARG A 2 5.11 -9.27 -14.10
C ARG A 2 5.31 -10.57 -13.31
N HIS A 3 5.85 -10.50 -12.10
CA HIS A 3 6.19 -11.70 -11.29
C HIS A 3 5.12 -12.03 -10.24
N VAL A 4 4.54 -11.02 -9.61
CA VAL A 4 3.55 -11.17 -8.53
C VAL A 4 2.31 -10.36 -8.85
N THR A 5 1.13 -10.93 -8.61
CA THR A 5 -0.17 -10.25 -8.80
C THR A 5 -0.73 -9.74 -7.47
N LEU A 6 -1.67 -8.80 -7.53
CA LEU A 6 -2.39 -8.32 -6.34
C LEU A 6 -3.20 -9.45 -5.68
N ILE A 7 -3.76 -10.37 -6.46
CA ILE A 7 -4.46 -11.55 -5.93
C ILE A 7 -3.51 -12.48 -5.16
N GLN A 8 -2.30 -12.68 -5.64
CA GLN A 8 -1.29 -13.47 -4.89
C GLN A 8 -0.93 -12.79 -3.57
N LEU A 9 -0.77 -11.46 -3.57
CA LEU A 9 -0.56 -10.69 -2.34
C LEU A 9 -1.76 -10.81 -1.40
N PHE A 10 -2.97 -10.61 -1.90
CA PHE A 10 -4.20 -10.69 -1.11
C PHE A 10 -4.35 -12.04 -0.42
N ASN A 11 -4.11 -13.14 -1.13
CA ASN A 11 -4.28 -14.50 -0.59
C ASN A 11 -3.21 -14.90 0.44
N HIS A 12 -2.11 -14.14 0.54
CA HIS A 12 -1.05 -14.48 1.49
C HIS A 12 -1.48 -14.19 2.94
N PRO A 13 -1.22 -15.11 3.90
CA PRO A 13 -1.62 -14.93 5.31
C PRO A 13 -1.13 -13.64 5.95
N ILE A 14 0.05 -13.16 5.60
CA ILE A 14 0.61 -11.90 6.10
C ILE A 14 -0.26 -10.71 5.67
N THR A 15 -0.68 -10.64 4.41
CA THR A 15 -1.60 -9.62 3.91
C THR A 15 -2.96 -9.72 4.61
N GLN A 16 -3.51 -10.92 4.70
CA GLN A 16 -4.78 -11.15 5.40
C GLN A 16 -4.75 -10.71 6.85
N LYS A 17 -3.63 -10.90 7.53
CA LYS A 17 -3.47 -10.48 8.92
C LYS A 17 -3.29 -8.96 9.06
N PHE A 18 -2.37 -8.38 8.31
CA PHE A 18 -1.90 -7.02 8.57
C PHE A 18 -2.59 -5.94 7.73
N VAL A 19 -2.94 -6.20 6.48
CA VAL A 19 -3.70 -5.26 5.67
C VAL A 19 -5.16 -5.18 6.15
N LYS A 20 -5.77 -6.29 6.56
CA LYS A 20 -7.09 -6.26 7.21
C LYS A 20 -7.09 -5.43 8.49
N ARG A 21 -6.02 -5.48 9.26
CA ARG A 21 -5.86 -4.69 10.49
C ARG A 21 -5.86 -3.19 10.21
N SER A 22 -5.18 -2.78 9.16
CA SER A 22 -5.06 -1.36 8.79
C SER A 22 -6.22 -0.84 7.92
N GLY A 23 -6.99 -1.73 7.32
CA GLY A 23 -8.12 -1.40 6.47
C GLY A 23 -7.98 -1.93 5.05
N MET A 24 -8.58 -3.09 4.75
CA MET A 24 -8.54 -3.71 3.43
C MET A 24 -9.24 -2.85 2.37
N ALA A 25 -10.39 -2.26 2.70
CA ALA A 25 -11.12 -1.39 1.77
C ALA A 25 -10.30 -0.16 1.37
N HIS A 26 -9.62 0.47 2.33
CA HIS A 26 -8.70 1.58 2.09
C HIS A 26 -7.54 1.15 1.19
N ALA A 27 -6.88 0.04 1.50
CA ALA A 27 -5.76 -0.49 0.72
C ALA A 27 -6.13 -0.72 -0.76
N ILE A 28 -7.33 -1.29 -1.01
CA ILE A 28 -7.83 -1.52 -2.37
C ILE A 28 -8.15 -0.20 -3.07
N ALA A 29 -8.80 0.74 -2.39
CA ALA A 29 -9.09 2.06 -2.95
C ALA A 29 -7.79 2.80 -3.33
N CYS A 30 -6.78 2.79 -2.47
CA CYS A 30 -5.46 3.35 -2.76
C CYS A 30 -4.81 2.69 -3.98
N ALA A 31 -4.91 1.37 -4.13
CA ALA A 31 -4.39 0.67 -5.30
C ALA A 31 -5.05 1.14 -6.61
N PHE A 32 -6.37 1.35 -6.61
CA PHE A 32 -7.08 1.92 -7.78
C PHE A 32 -6.67 3.36 -8.07
N HIS A 33 -6.53 4.20 -7.05
CA HIS A 33 -6.01 5.56 -7.21
C HIS A 33 -4.59 5.55 -7.78
N ALA A 34 -3.72 4.70 -7.28
CA ALA A 34 -2.35 4.56 -7.78
C ALA A 34 -2.32 4.12 -9.24
N TYR A 35 -3.21 3.23 -9.66
CA TYR A 35 -3.33 2.84 -11.07
C TYR A 35 -3.67 4.04 -11.97
N LYS A 36 -4.64 4.86 -11.57
CA LYS A 36 -5.01 6.07 -12.32
C LYS A 36 -3.87 7.09 -12.36
N LEU A 37 -3.24 7.33 -11.22
CA LEU A 37 -2.12 8.26 -11.09
C LEU A 37 -0.88 7.78 -11.84
N SER A 38 -0.63 6.47 -11.94
CA SER A 38 0.51 5.92 -12.65
C SER A 38 0.54 6.32 -14.12
N LYS A 39 -0.62 6.43 -14.76
CA LYS A 39 -0.75 6.91 -16.13
C LYS A 39 -0.37 8.40 -16.24
N LYS A 40 -0.87 9.21 -15.30
CA LYS A 40 -0.60 10.66 -15.27
C LYS A 40 0.87 10.98 -15.03
N TYR A 41 1.53 10.23 -14.17
CA TYR A 41 2.93 10.45 -13.77
C TYR A 41 3.94 9.60 -14.54
N ASN A 42 3.47 8.81 -15.51
CA ASN A 42 4.29 7.92 -16.32
C ASN A 42 5.17 6.97 -15.50
N VAL A 43 4.57 6.35 -14.49
CA VAL A 43 5.22 5.33 -13.65
C VAL A 43 4.68 3.93 -13.96
N ASN A 44 5.44 2.91 -13.61
CA ASN A 44 5.03 1.52 -13.78
C ASN A 44 3.78 1.21 -12.94
N PRO A 45 2.63 0.88 -13.55
CA PRO A 45 1.39 0.64 -12.83
C PRO A 45 1.44 -0.59 -11.92
N ASP A 46 2.26 -1.59 -12.24
CA ASP A 46 2.45 -2.77 -11.41
C ASP A 46 3.11 -2.41 -10.07
N LEU A 47 4.17 -1.62 -10.11
CA LEU A 47 4.86 -1.16 -8.90
C LEU A 47 3.96 -0.22 -8.08
N ALA A 48 3.29 0.71 -8.74
CA ALA A 48 2.43 1.69 -8.08
C ALA A 48 1.25 1.03 -7.34
N THR A 49 0.55 0.10 -7.99
CA THR A 49 -0.60 -0.58 -7.38
C THR A 49 -0.20 -1.50 -6.22
N LYS A 50 0.90 -2.22 -6.35
CA LYS A 50 1.42 -3.07 -5.26
C LYS A 50 1.87 -2.24 -4.06
N ALA A 51 2.60 -1.16 -4.29
CA ALA A 51 3.05 -0.28 -3.22
C ALA A 51 1.86 0.37 -2.49
N ALA A 52 0.87 0.87 -3.22
CA ALA A 52 -0.33 1.45 -2.64
C ALA A 52 -1.17 0.40 -1.87
N PHE A 53 -1.31 -0.80 -2.40
CA PHE A 53 -2.03 -1.89 -1.73
C PHE A 53 -1.37 -2.29 -0.40
N LEU A 54 -0.05 -2.24 -0.33
CA LEU A 54 0.74 -2.67 0.84
C LEU A 54 1.19 -1.51 1.75
N HIS A 55 0.85 -0.25 1.44
CA HIS A 55 1.45 0.89 2.12
C HIS A 55 1.25 0.88 3.64
N ASP A 56 0.11 0.41 4.11
CA ASP A 56 -0.24 0.35 5.53
C ASP A 56 -0.03 -1.03 6.19
N ILE A 57 0.65 -1.95 5.54
CA ILE A 57 0.90 -3.30 6.08
C ILE A 57 1.72 -3.30 7.37
N GLY A 58 2.34 -2.19 7.70
CA GLY A 58 3.11 -1.98 8.92
C GLY A 58 2.32 -1.44 10.10
N HIS A 59 1.06 -1.05 9.89
CA HIS A 59 0.24 -0.56 10.98
C HIS A 59 0.05 -1.62 12.08
N TYR A 60 0.13 -1.15 13.33
CA TYR A 60 -0.26 -1.91 14.49
C TYR A 60 -1.14 -1.04 15.39
N THR A 61 -1.95 -1.71 16.17
CA THR A 61 -2.97 -1.04 16.98
C THR A 61 -2.36 -0.41 18.22
N TRP A 62 -2.62 0.86 18.39
CA TRP A 62 -2.26 1.65 19.56
C TRP A 62 -3.50 1.80 20.45
N TYR A 63 -3.78 0.78 21.28
CA TYR A 63 -4.93 0.79 22.18
C TYR A 63 -4.51 0.99 23.62
N ARG A 64 -5.25 1.83 24.32
CA ARG A 64 -5.19 1.95 25.77
C ARG A 64 -6.62 1.80 26.32
N ASN A 65 -6.83 0.87 27.26
CA ASN A 65 -8.13 0.57 27.85
C ASN A 65 -9.22 0.27 26.80
N GLY A 66 -8.87 -0.48 25.75
CA GLY A 66 -9.79 -0.86 24.68
C GLY A 66 -10.16 0.25 23.70
N LYS A 67 -9.52 1.43 23.79
CA LYS A 67 -9.74 2.56 22.89
C LYS A 67 -8.46 2.95 22.15
N TRP A 68 -8.61 3.43 20.94
CA TRP A 68 -7.50 3.98 20.15
C TRP A 68 -6.89 5.19 20.88
N ASP A 69 -5.62 5.11 21.17
CA ASP A 69 -4.86 6.23 21.75
C ASP A 69 -4.10 6.97 20.64
N TYR A 70 -4.70 8.03 20.12
CA TYR A 70 -4.13 8.82 19.04
C TYR A 70 -2.81 9.49 19.43
N ASN A 71 -2.67 9.92 20.68
CA ASN A 71 -1.44 10.55 21.13
C ASN A 71 -0.28 9.54 21.22
N LEU A 72 -0.57 8.35 21.73
CA LEU A 72 0.40 7.26 21.77
C LEU A 72 0.83 6.86 20.34
N TYR A 73 -0.13 6.73 19.43
CA TYR A 73 0.13 6.50 18.01
C TYR A 73 1.05 7.57 17.42
N LYS A 74 0.68 8.83 17.54
CA LYS A 74 1.41 9.95 16.94
C LYS A 74 2.86 10.07 17.44
N GLN A 75 3.11 9.74 18.72
CA GLN A 75 4.43 9.79 19.31
C GLN A 75 5.33 8.62 18.95
N ASN A 76 4.74 7.48 18.59
CA ASN A 76 5.46 6.22 18.43
C ASN A 76 5.26 5.56 17.07
N ASP A 77 4.64 6.26 16.12
CA ASP A 77 4.31 5.68 14.82
C ASP A 77 5.56 5.43 13.99
N ILE A 78 5.74 4.18 13.62
CA ILE A 78 6.76 3.70 12.69
C ILE A 78 6.17 2.77 11.62
N HIS A 79 4.88 2.92 11.30
CA HIS A 79 4.20 2.00 10.39
C HIS A 79 4.84 1.97 9.00
N ALA A 80 5.35 3.09 8.51
CA ALA A 80 6.03 3.15 7.22
C ALA A 80 7.33 2.34 7.20
N ILE A 81 8.11 2.39 8.28
CA ILE A 81 9.35 1.62 8.43
C ILE A 81 9.04 0.12 8.49
N LYS A 82 8.12 -0.28 9.37
CA LYS A 82 7.70 -1.68 9.48
C LYS A 82 6.99 -2.19 8.23
N GLY A 83 6.22 -1.34 7.58
CA GLY A 83 5.53 -1.66 6.33
C GLY A 83 6.49 -1.92 5.19
N ALA A 84 7.51 -1.10 5.03
CA ALA A 84 8.55 -1.28 4.02
C ALA A 84 9.30 -2.61 4.21
N GLU A 85 9.70 -2.93 5.42
CA GLU A 85 10.37 -4.20 5.75
C GLU A 85 9.46 -5.40 5.48
N ARG A 86 8.23 -5.35 5.97
CA ARG A 86 7.27 -6.45 5.84
C ARG A 86 6.88 -6.70 4.39
N ALA A 87 6.59 -5.65 3.64
CA ALA A 87 6.27 -5.74 2.22
C ALA A 87 7.44 -6.28 1.40
N HIS A 88 8.66 -5.82 1.66
CA HIS A 88 9.85 -6.31 0.98
C HIS A 88 10.02 -7.83 1.18
N LYS A 89 9.96 -8.30 2.42
CA LYS A 89 10.06 -9.74 2.74
C LYS A 89 8.96 -10.55 2.06
N LEU A 90 7.73 -10.07 2.08
CA LEU A 90 6.58 -10.72 1.44
C LEU A 90 6.77 -10.84 -0.07
N LEU A 91 7.14 -9.75 -0.73
CA LEU A 91 7.37 -9.71 -2.17
C LEU A 91 8.48 -10.69 -2.61
N ILE A 92 9.61 -10.68 -1.89
CA ILE A 92 10.72 -11.61 -2.18
C ILE A 92 10.26 -13.08 -2.02
N ARG A 93 9.51 -13.39 -0.96
CA ARG A 93 8.97 -14.75 -0.75
C ARG A 93 8.03 -15.20 -1.85
N LEU A 94 7.27 -14.29 -2.43
CA LEU A 94 6.36 -14.57 -3.56
C LEU A 94 7.06 -14.61 -4.92
N GLY A 95 8.35 -14.30 -4.98
CA GLY A 95 9.14 -14.36 -6.21
C GLY A 95 9.16 -13.05 -7.00
N GLU A 96 8.88 -11.91 -6.36
CA GLU A 96 9.04 -10.61 -7.00
C GLU A 96 10.51 -10.35 -7.35
N HIS A 97 10.73 -9.66 -8.47
CA HIS A 97 12.09 -9.26 -8.84
C HIS A 97 12.70 -8.36 -7.75
N PRO A 98 13.93 -8.63 -7.28
CA PRO A 98 14.51 -7.91 -6.14
C PRO A 98 14.55 -6.38 -6.30
N LYS A 99 14.84 -5.89 -7.50
CA LYS A 99 14.81 -4.45 -7.79
C LYS A 99 13.40 -3.88 -7.60
N SER A 100 12.38 -4.54 -8.12
CA SER A 100 10.99 -4.13 -7.98
C SER A 100 10.53 -4.18 -6.53
N ALA A 101 10.87 -5.23 -5.80
CA ALA A 101 10.57 -5.34 -4.37
C ALA A 101 11.19 -4.20 -3.56
N LYS A 102 12.43 -3.81 -3.87
CA LYS A 102 13.09 -2.67 -3.23
C LYS A 102 12.41 -1.34 -3.58
N GLU A 103 12.07 -1.10 -4.84
CA GLU A 103 11.38 0.13 -5.26
C GLU A 103 10.00 0.26 -4.58
N ILE A 104 9.24 -0.83 -4.49
CA ILE A 104 7.97 -0.88 -3.76
C ILE A 104 8.18 -0.58 -2.27
N ALA A 105 9.16 -1.21 -1.63
CA ALA A 105 9.46 -0.99 -0.22
C ALA A 105 9.84 0.47 0.07
N LEU A 106 10.65 1.09 -0.79
CA LEU A 106 11.00 2.52 -0.66
C LEU A 106 9.78 3.43 -0.84
N ALA A 107 8.88 3.11 -1.76
CA ALA A 107 7.65 3.87 -1.92
C ALA A 107 6.74 3.77 -0.67
N ILE A 108 6.70 2.60 -0.03
CA ILE A 108 5.99 2.42 1.24
C ILE A 108 6.66 3.20 2.36
N LEU A 109 7.99 3.13 2.47
CA LEU A 109 8.75 3.87 3.49
C LEU A 109 8.48 5.38 3.43
N LEU A 110 8.36 5.92 2.23
CA LEU A 110 8.28 7.35 1.98
C LEU A 110 6.85 7.87 1.71
N HIS A 111 5.81 7.04 1.93
CA HIS A 111 4.43 7.49 1.71
C HIS A 111 3.93 8.47 2.77
N THR A 112 4.61 8.55 3.90
CA THR A 112 4.34 9.48 5.00
C THR A 112 5.65 9.94 5.64
N ASP A 113 5.61 11.11 6.28
CA ASP A 113 6.71 11.67 7.06
C ASP A 113 6.49 11.54 8.58
N SER A 114 5.44 10.82 8.99
CA SER A 114 5.01 10.72 10.39
C SER A 114 6.09 10.21 11.37
N TYR A 115 7.08 9.47 10.86
CA TYR A 115 8.20 8.95 11.64
C TYR A 115 9.42 9.90 11.68
N LEU A 116 9.38 11.01 10.93
CA LEU A 116 10.46 11.98 10.91
C LEU A 116 10.21 13.09 11.94
N PRO A 117 11.22 13.48 12.73
CA PRO A 117 11.07 14.58 13.68
C PRO A 117 10.95 15.94 13.00
N GLN A 118 11.61 16.12 11.87
CA GLN A 118 11.59 17.34 11.05
C GLN A 118 12.06 17.01 9.63
N GLY A 119 11.64 17.81 8.66
CA GLY A 119 12.15 17.77 7.29
C GLY A 119 11.07 17.54 6.24
N GLU A 120 11.47 17.72 5.00
CA GLU A 120 10.66 17.46 3.83
C GLU A 120 11.18 16.19 3.11
N LEU A 121 10.26 15.39 2.59
CA LEU A 121 10.60 14.25 1.76
C LEU A 121 10.74 14.67 0.31
N HIS A 122 11.85 14.27 -0.32
CA HIS A 122 12.04 14.40 -1.76
C HIS A 122 11.66 13.10 -2.45
N LEU A 123 10.47 13.07 -3.06
CA LEU A 123 9.88 11.87 -3.63
C LEU A 123 10.17 11.76 -5.13
N ASN A 124 10.56 10.55 -5.57
CA ASN A 124 10.54 10.23 -6.99
C ASN A 124 9.08 10.03 -7.48
N PRO A 125 8.82 9.94 -8.81
CA PRO A 125 7.47 9.82 -9.32
C PRO A 125 6.66 8.64 -8.75
N LEU A 126 7.25 7.47 -8.57
CA LEU A 126 6.58 6.32 -7.97
C LEU A 126 6.17 6.58 -6.52
N GLN A 127 7.09 7.11 -5.73
CA GLN A 127 6.86 7.47 -4.33
C GLN A 127 5.77 8.54 -4.21
N GLN A 128 5.78 9.53 -5.09
CA GLN A 128 4.76 10.57 -5.14
C GLN A 128 3.37 10.00 -5.46
N VAL A 129 3.28 9.08 -6.42
CA VAL A 129 2.02 8.40 -6.77
C VAL A 129 1.43 7.67 -5.58
N VAL A 130 2.26 6.96 -4.80
CA VAL A 130 1.78 6.22 -3.61
C VAL A 130 1.29 7.18 -2.53
N ALA A 131 2.02 8.24 -2.24
CA ALA A 131 1.59 9.26 -1.27
C ALA A 131 0.28 9.94 -1.68
N LEU A 132 0.14 10.33 -2.94
CA LEU A 132 -1.08 10.93 -3.47
C LEU A 132 -2.27 9.96 -3.50
N ALA A 133 -2.03 8.68 -3.74
CA ALA A 133 -3.06 7.65 -3.72
C ALA A 133 -3.63 7.44 -2.31
N ASP A 134 -2.77 7.48 -1.30
CA ASP A 134 -3.16 7.44 0.11
C ASP A 134 -4.01 8.67 0.46
N GLU A 135 -3.52 9.87 0.22
CA GLU A 135 -4.25 11.12 0.45
C GLU A 135 -5.63 11.14 -0.24
N ALA A 136 -5.74 10.58 -1.44
CA ALA A 136 -6.98 10.57 -2.20
C ALA A 136 -8.11 9.77 -1.54
N ASP A 137 -7.79 8.84 -0.65
CA ASP A 137 -8.76 8.00 0.07
C ASP A 137 -8.80 8.28 1.59
N GLU A 138 -7.96 9.16 2.10
CA GLU A 138 -7.96 9.54 3.50
C GLU A 138 -9.25 10.27 3.89
N GLU A 139 -9.77 9.95 5.07
CA GLU A 139 -10.88 10.64 5.69
C GLU A 139 -10.42 11.32 6.99
N PRO A 140 -10.99 12.50 7.33
CA PRO A 140 -10.72 13.14 8.63
C PRO A 140 -10.94 12.16 9.78
N SER A 141 -10.11 12.21 10.80
CA SER A 141 -10.16 11.29 11.95
C SER A 141 -9.86 9.81 11.67
N GLY A 142 -9.40 9.44 10.47
CA GLY A 142 -8.96 8.08 10.15
C GLY A 142 -10.09 7.07 9.95
N GLU A 143 -11.31 7.50 9.67
CA GLU A 143 -12.47 6.62 9.49
C GLU A 143 -12.33 5.66 8.30
N HIS A 144 -11.54 6.02 7.30
CA HIS A 144 -11.21 5.15 6.16
C HIS A 144 -10.61 3.79 6.58
N HIS A 145 -9.91 3.71 7.70
CA HIS A 145 -9.36 2.45 8.22
C HIS A 145 -10.44 1.47 8.73
N TYR A 146 -11.62 1.97 9.06
CA TYR A 146 -12.72 1.16 9.61
C TYR A 146 -13.74 0.71 8.57
N ARG A 147 -13.60 1.13 7.31
CA ARG A 147 -14.46 0.67 6.23
C ARG A 147 -14.27 -0.83 6.01
N THR A 148 -15.37 -1.54 5.83
CA THR A 148 -15.38 -2.99 5.63
C THR A 148 -15.60 -3.37 4.17
N ILE A 149 -15.04 -4.50 3.79
CA ILE A 149 -15.25 -5.11 2.48
C ILE A 149 -15.25 -6.63 2.64
N SER A 150 -16.14 -7.33 1.95
CA SER A 150 -16.14 -8.80 1.94
C SER A 150 -14.94 -9.33 1.17
N ASP A 151 -14.47 -10.53 1.54
CA ASP A 151 -13.35 -11.19 0.82
C ASP A 151 -13.70 -11.44 -0.66
N GLU A 152 -14.95 -11.79 -0.95
CA GLU A 152 -15.42 -11.99 -2.32
C GLU A 152 -15.31 -10.70 -3.16
N ARG A 153 -15.80 -9.58 -2.62
CA ARG A 153 -15.71 -8.29 -3.30
C ARG A 153 -14.26 -7.82 -3.44
N ALA A 154 -13.45 -8.01 -2.41
CA ALA A 154 -12.03 -7.68 -2.44
C ALA A 154 -11.30 -8.45 -3.55
N ARG A 155 -11.51 -9.76 -3.64
CA ARG A 155 -10.93 -10.59 -4.72
C ARG A 155 -11.37 -10.13 -6.10
N LYS A 156 -12.66 -9.85 -6.27
CA LYS A 156 -13.19 -9.37 -7.55
C LYS A 156 -12.52 -8.06 -7.98
N MET A 157 -12.46 -7.09 -7.09
CA MET A 157 -11.84 -5.79 -7.38
C MET A 157 -10.35 -5.91 -7.69
N LEU A 158 -9.61 -6.71 -6.91
CA LEU A 158 -8.18 -6.91 -7.14
C LEU A 158 -7.89 -7.69 -8.42
N ALA A 159 -8.73 -8.66 -8.78
CA ALA A 159 -8.64 -9.38 -10.06
C ALA A 159 -8.86 -8.42 -11.24
N GLU A 160 -9.87 -7.56 -11.17
CA GLU A 160 -10.10 -6.52 -12.18
C GLU A 160 -8.89 -5.58 -12.32
N LEU A 161 -8.31 -5.17 -11.21
CA LEU A 161 -7.12 -4.31 -11.22
C LEU A 161 -5.90 -5.04 -11.78
N ASP A 162 -5.72 -6.32 -11.47
CA ASP A 162 -4.66 -7.15 -12.06
C ASP A 162 -4.78 -7.23 -13.60
N GLU A 163 -6.00 -7.37 -14.12
CA GLU A 163 -6.25 -7.35 -15.56
C GLU A 163 -5.92 -6.00 -16.19
N LEU A 164 -6.33 -4.90 -15.55
CA LEU A 164 -6.02 -3.55 -16.02
C LEU A 164 -4.51 -3.28 -16.05
N VAL A 165 -3.79 -3.72 -15.02
CA VAL A 165 -2.33 -3.60 -14.96
C VAL A 165 -1.66 -4.43 -16.06
N ALA A 166 -2.07 -5.68 -16.24
CA ALA A 166 -1.54 -6.55 -17.28
C ALA A 166 -1.74 -5.95 -18.68
N LEU A 167 -2.91 -5.38 -18.94
CA LEU A 167 -3.23 -4.72 -20.20
C LEU A 167 -2.37 -3.48 -20.43
N ALA A 168 -2.19 -2.65 -19.39
CA ALA A 168 -1.34 -1.46 -19.48
C ALA A 168 0.13 -1.81 -19.76
N LEU A 169 0.65 -2.87 -19.16
CA LEU A 169 2.02 -3.34 -19.42
C LEU A 169 2.21 -3.89 -20.83
N SER A 170 1.19 -4.51 -21.41
CA SER A 170 1.25 -5.02 -22.79
C SER A 170 1.26 -3.93 -23.86
N GLN A 171 0.77 -2.74 -23.54
CA GLN A 171 0.73 -1.59 -24.47
C GLN A 171 2.03 -0.79 -24.48
N THR A 172 2.95 -1.04 -23.55
CA THR A 172 4.24 -0.34 -23.44
C THR A 172 5.41 -1.11 -24.05
N THR A 173 5.15 -2.27 -24.61
CA THR A 173 6.12 -3.08 -25.40
C THR A 173 5.86 -2.93 -26.89
#